data_19e00c1e9172619afc3493f38f9ee031
#
_entry.id   19e00c1e9172619afc3493f38f9ee031
#
_cell.length_a   1.000
_cell.length_b   1.000
_cell.length_c   1.000
_cell.angle_alpha   90.00
_cell.angle_beta   90.00
_cell.angle_gamma   90.00
#
_symmetry.space_group_name_H-M   'P 1'
#
loop_
_entity.id
_entity.type
_entity.pdbx_description
1 polymer ?
#
loop_
_entity_poly.entity_id
_entity_poly.type
_entity_poly.pdbx_seq_one_letter_code
_entity_poly.pdbx_strand_id
1 'polypeptide(L)'
;MSSRIVTALTMHIRPGILSDALQEAAVRFPQIAVGLSVCDERYVFTTPEAKVPVFDALEQMPEDFSDSRLNGYLFRVSFHHKTIFFDFHRSIADEFGMISFVKAVLLRYLELSGFPVRTDGSVKLMSSEYFKAEGDDPMVRMDDVNASRPVWYMDAKAVVPEPVTVSMEQVVQVRIPLHKLKRDYSELGNVPVTYIAPFFSHAVHEMIAGEMEVGEYVVASVQVNLRPYYPSASLRPYHTPIFLAYNRNLTDYPYGTVLMSQKKLLEAQLKNDTLAYSAQRKIADIEKAYDVKGPMEEVDRNFDAVNEAMRKRSTYDICRIGNVILPDSMQRLVTEFYPVIPSGNRLFSVTVETFRGELCITVSGKRNTGSVCGRLVELLQENDIEAYVADGYEYTPLSFKK
;
A
#
# COMPACT_ATOMS: atom_id res chain seq x y z
N MET A 1 3.43 -11.42 -4.12
CA MET A 1 2.72 -11.23 -2.82
C MET A 1 1.58 -10.24 -3.02
N SER A 2 0.39 -10.47 -2.42
CA SER A 2 -0.79 -9.62 -2.60
C SER A 2 -0.85 -8.47 -1.60
N SER A 3 -1.31 -7.29 -2.04
CA SER A 3 -1.88 -6.27 -1.16
C SER A 3 -3.38 -6.52 -1.03
N ARG A 4 -3.97 -6.15 0.11
CA ARG A 4 -5.38 -6.36 0.42
C ARG A 4 -6.10 -5.03 0.59
N ILE A 5 -7.34 -4.92 0.11
CA ILE A 5 -8.27 -3.88 0.55
C ILE A 5 -9.41 -4.57 1.29
N VAL A 6 -9.69 -4.09 2.49
CA VAL A 6 -10.80 -4.55 3.32
C VAL A 6 -11.90 -3.51 3.29
N THR A 7 -13.13 -3.96 3.06
CA THR A 7 -14.31 -3.10 3.10
C THR A 7 -15.41 -3.78 3.90
N ALA A 8 -16.01 -3.08 4.85
CA ALA A 8 -17.16 -3.57 5.57
C ALA A 8 -18.40 -2.75 5.26
N LEU A 9 -19.55 -3.41 5.20
CA LEU A 9 -20.85 -2.80 4.90
C LEU A 9 -21.80 -2.91 6.10
N THR A 10 -22.84 -2.11 6.11
CA THR A 10 -23.89 -2.19 7.12
C THR A 10 -24.77 -3.45 6.98
N MET A 11 -24.75 -4.11 5.80
CA MET A 11 -25.57 -5.28 5.48
C MET A 11 -24.71 -6.50 5.16
N HIS A 12 -25.31 -7.70 5.25
CA HIS A 12 -24.68 -8.95 4.83
C HIS A 12 -24.43 -8.96 3.32
N ILE A 13 -23.28 -9.49 2.95
CA ILE A 13 -22.89 -9.62 1.53
C ILE A 13 -23.75 -10.67 0.85
N ARG A 14 -24.23 -10.34 -0.34
CA ARG A 14 -24.96 -11.23 -1.26
C ARG A 14 -24.01 -11.68 -2.37
N PRO A 15 -23.51 -12.94 -2.32
CA PRO A 15 -22.43 -13.38 -3.22
C PRO A 15 -22.77 -13.26 -4.70
N GLY A 16 -24.02 -13.59 -5.10
CA GLY A 16 -24.44 -13.50 -6.49
C GLY A 16 -24.39 -12.06 -7.01
N ILE A 17 -24.84 -11.08 -6.21
CA ILE A 17 -24.78 -9.67 -6.58
C ILE A 17 -23.34 -9.15 -6.62
N LEU A 18 -22.50 -9.60 -5.70
CA LEU A 18 -21.07 -9.26 -5.73
C LEU A 18 -20.40 -9.83 -6.97
N SER A 19 -20.73 -11.07 -7.37
CA SER A 19 -20.25 -11.66 -8.60
C SER A 19 -20.66 -10.85 -9.83
N ASP A 20 -21.92 -10.43 -9.92
CA ASP A 20 -22.42 -9.62 -11.05
C ASP A 20 -21.70 -8.27 -11.12
N ALA A 21 -21.54 -7.58 -10.01
CA ALA A 21 -20.79 -6.31 -9.94
C ALA A 21 -19.34 -6.48 -10.38
N LEU A 22 -18.71 -7.60 -10.02
CA LEU A 22 -17.33 -7.90 -10.40
C LEU A 22 -17.18 -8.20 -11.90
N GLN A 23 -18.13 -8.89 -12.50
CA GLN A 23 -18.11 -9.14 -13.97
C GLN A 23 -18.15 -7.81 -14.74
N GLU A 24 -19.03 -6.89 -14.35
CA GLU A 24 -19.10 -5.57 -14.98
C GLU A 24 -17.81 -4.76 -14.74
N ALA A 25 -17.26 -4.83 -13.53
CA ALA A 25 -16.00 -4.17 -13.20
C ALA A 25 -14.82 -4.73 -14.00
N ALA A 26 -14.75 -6.05 -14.22
CA ALA A 26 -13.71 -6.67 -15.04
C ALA A 26 -13.73 -6.15 -16.48
N VAL A 27 -14.90 -5.90 -17.05
CA VAL A 27 -15.05 -5.29 -18.37
C VAL A 27 -14.60 -3.83 -18.38
N ARG A 28 -14.96 -3.05 -17.34
CA ARG A 28 -14.61 -1.62 -17.26
C ARG A 28 -13.13 -1.39 -16.93
N PHE A 29 -12.49 -2.30 -16.21
CA PHE A 29 -11.10 -2.21 -15.79
C PHE A 29 -10.23 -3.34 -16.35
N PRO A 30 -10.12 -3.46 -17.69
CA PRO A 30 -9.37 -4.56 -18.32
C PRO A 30 -7.89 -4.57 -17.93
N GLN A 31 -7.32 -3.42 -17.53
CA GLN A 31 -5.95 -3.31 -17.06
C GLN A 31 -5.74 -3.90 -15.65
N ILE A 32 -6.82 -4.12 -14.88
CA ILE A 32 -6.79 -4.77 -13.56
C ILE A 32 -7.22 -6.23 -13.68
N ALA A 33 -8.21 -6.51 -14.54
CA ALA A 33 -8.75 -7.85 -14.77
C ALA A 33 -7.82 -8.68 -15.67
N VAL A 34 -6.59 -8.88 -15.22
CA VAL A 34 -5.52 -9.56 -15.99
C VAL A 34 -5.04 -10.83 -15.28
N GLY A 35 -4.50 -11.73 -16.08
CA GLY A 35 -3.68 -12.86 -15.68
C GLY A 35 -2.21 -12.65 -16.02
N LEU A 36 -1.39 -13.67 -15.79
CA LEU A 36 0.03 -13.68 -16.11
C LEU A 36 0.36 -14.95 -16.91
N SER A 37 1.18 -14.78 -17.94
CA SER A 37 1.73 -15.88 -18.73
C SER A 37 3.20 -15.60 -19.04
N VAL A 38 3.92 -16.62 -19.49
CA VAL A 38 5.27 -16.49 -20.00
C VAL A 38 5.21 -16.64 -21.53
N CYS A 39 5.73 -15.65 -22.24
CA CYS A 39 5.85 -15.65 -23.70
C CYS A 39 7.24 -15.14 -24.08
N ASP A 40 7.98 -15.90 -24.89
CA ASP A 40 9.34 -15.54 -25.34
C ASP A 40 10.28 -15.13 -24.17
N GLU A 41 10.32 -15.95 -23.13
CA GLU A 41 11.13 -15.72 -21.92
C GLU A 41 10.80 -14.41 -21.19
N ARG A 42 9.53 -13.93 -21.28
CA ARG A 42 9.05 -12.72 -20.62
C ARG A 42 7.71 -12.96 -19.96
N TYR A 43 7.50 -12.31 -18.83
CA TYR A 43 6.18 -12.22 -18.23
C TYR A 43 5.30 -11.24 -19.00
N VAL A 44 4.13 -11.70 -19.42
CA VAL A 44 3.13 -10.91 -20.14
C VAL A 44 1.78 -10.99 -19.44
N PHE A 45 1.07 -9.87 -19.40
CA PHE A 45 -0.31 -9.87 -18.94
C PHE A 45 -1.23 -10.48 -20.00
N THR A 46 -2.16 -11.32 -19.54
CA THR A 46 -3.18 -11.95 -20.37
C THR A 46 -4.57 -11.53 -19.89
N THR A 47 -5.58 -11.70 -20.76
CA THR A 47 -6.98 -11.47 -20.39
C THR A 47 -7.63 -12.83 -20.14
N PRO A 48 -8.00 -13.17 -18.90
CA PRO A 48 -8.74 -14.40 -18.61
C PRO A 48 -10.13 -14.37 -19.26
N GLU A 49 -10.57 -15.51 -19.81
CA GLU A 49 -11.88 -15.64 -20.47
C GLU A 49 -12.99 -16.00 -19.47
N ALA A 50 -12.65 -16.70 -18.40
CA ALA A 50 -13.60 -17.13 -17.40
C ALA A 50 -14.03 -15.98 -16.48
N LYS A 51 -15.19 -16.13 -15.82
CA LYS A 51 -15.69 -15.15 -14.87
C LYS A 51 -14.76 -14.99 -13.66
N VAL A 52 -14.70 -13.78 -13.09
CA VAL A 52 -14.03 -13.51 -11.82
C VAL A 52 -14.72 -14.29 -10.71
N PRO A 53 -14.01 -15.18 -10.01
CA PRO A 53 -14.62 -15.97 -8.93
C PRO A 53 -14.75 -15.15 -7.64
N VAL A 54 -15.77 -15.51 -6.83
CA VAL A 54 -16.01 -14.97 -5.48
C VAL A 54 -15.98 -16.11 -4.48
N PHE A 55 -15.25 -15.95 -3.39
CA PHE A 55 -15.04 -16.99 -2.38
C PHE A 55 -15.68 -16.61 -1.05
N ASP A 56 -16.26 -17.58 -0.35
CA ASP A 56 -16.58 -17.43 1.06
C ASP A 56 -15.28 -17.61 1.88
N ALA A 57 -14.96 -16.65 2.74
CA ALA A 57 -13.75 -16.72 3.54
C ALA A 57 -13.78 -17.81 4.63
N LEU A 58 -14.93 -18.42 4.89
CA LEU A 58 -15.06 -19.59 5.76
C LEU A 58 -14.71 -20.90 5.07
N GLU A 59 -14.66 -20.92 3.75
CA GLU A 59 -14.31 -22.08 2.96
C GLU A 59 -12.80 -22.11 2.65
N GLN A 60 -12.32 -23.25 2.13
CA GLN A 60 -10.94 -23.35 1.68
C GLN A 60 -10.71 -22.43 0.47
N MET A 61 -10.03 -21.33 0.69
CA MET A 61 -9.69 -20.35 -0.35
C MET A 61 -8.41 -20.73 -1.11
N PRO A 62 -8.24 -20.22 -2.35
CA PRO A 62 -6.93 -20.22 -3.02
C PRO A 62 -5.87 -19.55 -2.14
N GLU A 63 -4.69 -20.18 -2.01
CA GLU A 63 -3.58 -19.67 -1.19
C GLU A 63 -2.46 -19.07 -2.05
N ASP A 64 -2.49 -19.30 -3.36
CA ASP A 64 -1.53 -18.72 -4.29
C ASP A 64 -2.18 -18.36 -5.63
N PHE A 65 -1.47 -17.50 -6.41
CA PHE A 65 -1.98 -17.02 -7.70
C PHE A 65 -1.95 -18.04 -8.83
N SER A 66 -1.31 -19.19 -8.67
CA SER A 66 -1.34 -20.28 -9.64
C SER A 66 -2.52 -21.24 -9.43
N ASP A 67 -3.32 -21.06 -8.38
CA ASP A 67 -4.51 -21.87 -8.13
C ASP A 67 -5.54 -21.70 -9.26
N SER A 68 -5.89 -22.79 -9.92
CA SER A 68 -6.82 -22.80 -11.05
C SER A 68 -8.20 -22.23 -10.72
N ARG A 69 -8.62 -22.27 -9.45
CA ARG A 69 -9.89 -21.70 -8.98
C ARG A 69 -9.94 -20.17 -9.14
N LEU A 70 -8.78 -19.49 -9.26
CA LEU A 70 -8.72 -18.06 -9.56
C LEU A 70 -9.03 -17.75 -11.04
N ASN A 71 -9.25 -18.77 -11.88
CA ASN A 71 -9.51 -18.61 -13.32
C ASN A 71 -8.42 -17.78 -14.03
N GLY A 72 -7.18 -17.80 -13.52
CA GLY A 72 -6.05 -17.09 -14.07
C GLY A 72 -5.95 -15.61 -13.66
N TYR A 73 -6.88 -15.07 -12.88
CA TYR A 73 -6.81 -13.68 -12.41
C TYR A 73 -5.71 -13.46 -11.37
N LEU A 74 -5.02 -12.31 -11.46
CA LEU A 74 -4.02 -11.87 -10.50
C LEU A 74 -4.62 -11.13 -9.30
N PHE A 75 -5.88 -11.38 -9.01
CA PHE A 75 -6.55 -10.94 -7.80
C PHE A 75 -7.59 -11.95 -7.35
N ARG A 76 -7.89 -11.91 -6.06
CA ARG A 76 -8.93 -12.74 -5.42
C ARG A 76 -9.92 -11.83 -4.71
N VAL A 77 -11.21 -12.15 -4.82
CA VAL A 77 -12.27 -11.50 -4.05
C VAL A 77 -12.94 -12.53 -3.17
N SER A 78 -12.99 -12.24 -1.88
CA SER A 78 -13.67 -13.08 -0.90
C SER A 78 -14.54 -12.22 0.02
N PHE A 79 -15.48 -12.86 0.71
CA PHE A 79 -16.37 -12.18 1.66
C PHE A 79 -16.54 -13.01 2.93
N HIS A 80 -16.87 -12.31 4.02
CA HIS A 80 -17.32 -12.91 5.27
C HIS A 80 -18.35 -11.99 5.93
N HIS A 81 -19.56 -12.49 6.15
CA HIS A 81 -20.68 -11.72 6.71
C HIS A 81 -20.90 -10.38 6.00
N LYS A 82 -20.39 -9.29 6.55
CA LYS A 82 -20.54 -7.92 6.07
C LYS A 82 -19.27 -7.38 5.41
N THR A 83 -18.21 -8.15 5.38
CA THR A 83 -16.89 -7.71 4.93
C THR A 83 -16.54 -8.34 3.59
N ILE A 84 -15.95 -7.55 2.69
CA ILE A 84 -15.38 -7.99 1.42
C ILE A 84 -13.88 -7.75 1.48
N PHE A 85 -13.10 -8.75 1.04
CA PHE A 85 -11.66 -8.72 0.93
C PHE A 85 -11.27 -8.75 -0.54
N PHE A 86 -10.44 -7.83 -0.97
CA PHE A 86 -9.88 -7.78 -2.31
C PHE A 86 -8.36 -7.94 -2.20
N ASP A 87 -7.83 -9.07 -2.64
CA ASP A 87 -6.39 -9.36 -2.63
C ASP A 87 -5.84 -9.21 -4.05
N PHE A 88 -4.94 -8.24 -4.28
CA PHE A 88 -4.37 -7.95 -5.59
C PHE A 88 -2.89 -8.29 -5.64
N HIS A 89 -2.43 -8.90 -6.72
CA HIS A 89 -1.00 -8.98 -7.00
C HIS A 89 -0.46 -7.57 -7.28
N ARG A 90 0.65 -7.21 -6.64
CA ARG A 90 1.19 -5.82 -6.67
C ARG A 90 1.68 -5.36 -8.03
N SER A 91 1.82 -6.25 -9.01
CA SER A 91 2.20 -5.89 -10.38
C SER A 91 1.07 -5.24 -11.19
N ILE A 92 -0.20 -5.49 -10.83
CA ILE A 92 -1.32 -5.05 -11.66
C ILE A 92 -1.74 -3.60 -11.40
N ALA A 93 -1.62 -3.15 -10.16
CA ALA A 93 -1.99 -1.80 -9.76
C ALA A 93 -1.26 -1.41 -8.46
N ASP A 94 -1.08 -0.11 -8.24
CA ASP A 94 -0.78 0.44 -6.93
C ASP A 94 -2.07 0.66 -6.12
N GLU A 95 -1.92 1.19 -4.91
CA GLU A 95 -3.04 1.45 -4.00
C GLU A 95 -4.09 2.38 -4.62
N PHE A 96 -3.67 3.37 -5.43
CA PHE A 96 -4.58 4.26 -6.14
C PHE A 96 -5.45 3.50 -7.16
N GLY A 97 -4.82 2.63 -7.97
CA GLY A 97 -5.53 1.79 -8.94
C GLY A 97 -6.46 0.79 -8.28
N MET A 98 -5.98 0.10 -7.23
CA MET A 98 -6.78 -0.86 -6.46
C MET A 98 -8.00 -0.19 -5.81
N ILE A 99 -7.82 0.95 -5.14
CA ILE A 99 -8.91 1.72 -4.52
C ILE A 99 -9.92 2.18 -5.56
N SER A 100 -9.47 2.61 -6.74
CA SER A 100 -10.37 3.03 -7.84
C SER A 100 -11.26 1.87 -8.31
N PHE A 101 -10.70 0.68 -8.47
CA PHE A 101 -11.44 -0.53 -8.81
C PHE A 101 -12.45 -0.91 -7.70
N VAL A 102 -12.00 -1.00 -6.45
CA VAL A 102 -12.84 -1.39 -5.31
C VAL A 102 -14.02 -0.45 -5.13
N LYS A 103 -13.79 0.87 -5.22
CA LYS A 103 -14.88 1.87 -5.17
C LYS A 103 -15.93 1.64 -6.24
N ALA A 104 -15.51 1.35 -7.47
CA ALA A 104 -16.43 1.09 -8.57
C ALA A 104 -17.23 -0.20 -8.36
N VAL A 105 -16.58 -1.29 -7.90
CA VAL A 105 -17.26 -2.53 -7.52
C VAL A 105 -18.29 -2.28 -6.40
N LEU A 106 -17.92 -1.55 -5.35
CA LEU A 106 -18.84 -1.26 -4.25
C LEU A 106 -20.03 -0.42 -4.70
N LEU A 107 -19.81 0.62 -5.52
CA LEU A 107 -20.91 1.42 -6.06
C LEU A 107 -21.88 0.51 -6.82
N ARG A 108 -21.38 -0.31 -7.73
CA ARG A 108 -22.18 -1.20 -8.55
C ARG A 108 -22.90 -2.27 -7.73
N TYR A 109 -22.22 -2.86 -6.74
CA TYR A 109 -22.81 -3.80 -5.80
C TYR A 109 -24.00 -3.19 -5.05
N LEU A 110 -23.86 -1.95 -4.58
CA LEU A 110 -24.93 -1.25 -3.86
C LEU A 110 -26.10 -0.92 -4.79
N GLU A 111 -25.85 -0.47 -6.03
CA GLU A 111 -26.89 -0.26 -7.05
C GLU A 111 -27.67 -1.54 -7.33
N LEU A 112 -27.01 -2.64 -7.65
CA LEU A 112 -27.61 -3.95 -7.90
C LEU A 112 -28.33 -4.50 -6.66
N SER A 113 -27.90 -4.08 -5.49
CA SER A 113 -28.55 -4.42 -4.21
C SER A 113 -29.83 -3.61 -3.94
N GLY A 114 -30.17 -2.64 -4.80
CA GLY A 114 -31.37 -1.82 -4.69
C GLY A 114 -31.22 -0.58 -3.80
N PHE A 115 -29.98 -0.21 -3.43
CA PHE A 115 -29.76 1.02 -2.66
C PHE A 115 -29.72 2.24 -3.59
N PRO A 116 -30.34 3.38 -3.19
CA PRO A 116 -30.35 4.60 -3.99
C PRO A 116 -29.01 5.35 -3.89
N VAL A 117 -27.93 4.71 -4.35
CA VAL A 117 -26.61 5.35 -4.39
C VAL A 117 -26.49 6.25 -5.61
N ARG A 118 -25.75 7.36 -5.43
CA ARG A 118 -25.45 8.32 -6.50
C ARG A 118 -23.96 8.64 -6.47
N THR A 119 -23.39 8.77 -7.65
CA THR A 119 -22.00 9.24 -7.79
C THR A 119 -21.93 10.77 -7.75
N ASP A 120 -20.84 11.30 -7.22
CA ASP A 120 -20.44 12.71 -7.24
C ASP A 120 -19.24 12.96 -8.16
N GLY A 121 -18.87 11.95 -8.98
CA GLY A 121 -17.71 11.97 -9.84
C GLY A 121 -16.44 11.41 -9.20
N SER A 122 -16.45 11.10 -7.89
CA SER A 122 -15.29 10.52 -7.18
C SER A 122 -15.08 9.02 -7.45
N VAL A 123 -16.07 8.37 -8.09
CA VAL A 123 -16.03 6.94 -8.44
C VAL A 123 -16.25 6.78 -9.95
N LYS A 124 -15.43 5.95 -10.57
CA LYS A 124 -15.59 5.59 -11.99
C LYS A 124 -16.82 4.71 -12.15
N LEU A 125 -17.72 5.10 -13.07
CA LEU A 125 -18.93 4.32 -13.37
C LEU A 125 -18.61 3.15 -14.28
N MET A 126 -19.40 2.06 -14.19
CA MET A 126 -19.31 0.94 -15.12
C MET A 126 -19.68 1.34 -16.56
N SER A 127 -20.54 2.34 -16.72
CA SER A 127 -20.91 2.91 -18.02
C SER A 127 -19.89 3.91 -18.58
N SER A 128 -18.85 4.29 -17.82
CA SER A 128 -17.82 5.20 -18.33
C SER A 128 -16.88 4.48 -19.27
N GLU A 129 -16.43 5.17 -20.31
CA GLU A 129 -15.51 4.62 -21.28
C GLU A 129 -14.14 4.31 -20.65
N TYR A 130 -13.52 3.21 -21.09
CA TYR A 130 -12.14 2.88 -20.78
C TYR A 130 -11.19 3.69 -21.69
N PHE A 131 -10.27 4.41 -21.08
CA PHE A 131 -9.22 5.10 -21.81
C PHE A 131 -7.91 4.28 -21.76
N LYS A 132 -7.28 4.06 -22.91
CA LYS A 132 -6.02 3.31 -23.02
C LYS A 132 -4.96 3.80 -22.02
N ALA A 133 -4.89 5.12 -21.79
CA ALA A 133 -3.97 5.73 -20.82
C ALA A 133 -4.15 5.22 -19.37
N GLU A 134 -5.30 4.62 -19.03
CA GLU A 134 -5.50 3.99 -17.70
C GLU A 134 -4.67 2.69 -17.53
N GLY A 135 -4.28 2.05 -18.65
CA GLY A 135 -3.50 0.81 -18.65
C GLY A 135 -2.03 1.00 -19.05
N ASP A 136 -1.62 2.19 -19.48
CA ASP A 136 -0.24 2.48 -19.87
C ASP A 136 0.70 2.40 -18.64
N ASP A 137 1.97 2.02 -18.87
CA ASP A 137 3.00 2.12 -17.83
C ASP A 137 3.46 3.59 -17.71
N PRO A 138 3.13 4.28 -16.62
CA PRO A 138 3.49 5.68 -16.46
C PRO A 138 4.97 5.89 -16.09
N MET A 139 5.67 4.84 -15.64
CA MET A 139 7.09 4.93 -15.25
C MET A 139 7.99 5.19 -16.46
N VAL A 140 7.65 4.70 -17.65
CA VAL A 140 8.41 4.92 -18.90
C VAL A 140 8.65 6.41 -19.19
N ARG A 141 7.74 7.29 -18.76
CA ARG A 141 7.88 8.75 -18.96
C ARG A 141 8.88 9.42 -18.03
N MET A 142 9.31 8.71 -16.98
CA MET A 142 10.21 9.29 -15.97
C MET A 142 11.66 9.41 -16.50
N ASP A 143 12.06 8.65 -17.52
CA ASP A 143 13.40 8.72 -18.09
C ASP A 143 13.69 10.06 -18.78
N ASP A 144 12.67 10.69 -19.34
CA ASP A 144 12.77 12.00 -20.04
C ASP A 144 12.67 13.20 -19.09
N VAL A 145 12.48 12.98 -17.78
CA VAL A 145 12.29 14.05 -16.80
C VAL A 145 13.64 14.50 -16.24
N ASN A 146 13.84 15.82 -16.16
CA ASN A 146 15.02 16.37 -15.50
C ASN A 146 15.07 15.93 -14.02
N ALA A 147 16.18 15.33 -13.65
CA ALA A 147 16.40 14.79 -12.32
C ALA A 147 17.69 15.36 -11.70
N SER A 148 17.63 15.68 -10.41
CA SER A 148 18.77 16.18 -9.65
C SER A 148 19.00 15.31 -8.41
N ARG A 149 20.23 14.78 -8.28
CA ARG A 149 20.62 14.12 -7.04
C ARG A 149 20.65 15.14 -5.90
N PRO A 150 19.90 14.92 -4.81
CA PRO A 150 19.94 15.83 -3.67
C PRO A 150 21.36 15.88 -3.05
N VAL A 151 21.84 17.07 -2.73
CA VAL A 151 23.17 17.27 -2.10
C VAL A 151 23.25 16.58 -0.73
N TRP A 152 22.11 16.47 -0.04
CA TRP A 152 21.96 15.87 1.29
C TRP A 152 21.40 14.45 1.25
N TYR A 153 21.47 13.77 0.08
CA TYR A 153 21.03 12.38 -0.03
C TYR A 153 21.83 11.52 0.95
N MET A 154 21.20 11.15 2.05
CA MET A 154 21.80 10.30 3.06
C MET A 154 21.67 8.83 2.65
N ASP A 155 22.79 8.18 2.43
CA ASP A 155 22.87 6.72 2.45
C ASP A 155 22.95 6.26 3.93
N ALA A 156 21.85 6.43 4.66
CA ALA A 156 21.75 5.94 6.03
C ALA A 156 21.81 4.41 6.01
N LYS A 157 22.70 3.82 6.81
CA LYS A 157 22.76 2.37 6.99
C LYS A 157 21.47 1.96 7.74
N ALA A 158 20.51 1.40 7.03
CA ALA A 158 19.29 0.91 7.65
C ALA A 158 19.57 -0.34 8.47
N VAL A 159 19.05 -0.40 9.69
CA VAL A 159 18.94 -1.68 10.39
C VAL A 159 17.93 -2.56 9.68
N VAL A 160 18.35 -3.76 9.32
CA VAL A 160 17.54 -4.74 8.59
C VAL A 160 17.60 -6.04 9.36
N PRO A 161 16.69 -6.25 10.33
CA PRO A 161 16.64 -7.48 11.09
C PRO A 161 16.44 -8.71 10.20
N GLU A 162 16.89 -9.86 10.69
CA GLU A 162 16.74 -11.12 9.98
C GLU A 162 15.27 -11.39 9.64
N PRO A 163 14.98 -11.85 8.41
CA PRO A 163 13.62 -12.11 7.98
C PRO A 163 12.99 -13.22 8.80
N VAL A 164 11.75 -13.01 9.23
CA VAL A 164 10.94 -14.06 9.87
C VAL A 164 10.35 -14.95 8.78
N THR A 165 10.56 -16.26 8.88
CA THR A 165 10.18 -17.24 7.85
C THR A 165 8.69 -17.59 7.80
N VAL A 166 7.88 -17.15 8.78
CA VAL A 166 6.43 -17.36 8.77
C VAL A 166 5.75 -16.63 7.63
N SER A 167 4.75 -17.28 7.03
CA SER A 167 3.95 -16.70 5.95
C SER A 167 2.81 -15.80 6.47
N MET A 168 2.36 -16.05 7.69
CA MET A 168 1.26 -15.32 8.33
C MET A 168 1.74 -13.97 8.86
N GLU A 169 0.94 -12.95 8.63
CA GLU A 169 1.17 -11.60 9.12
C GLU A 169 0.08 -11.19 10.10
N GLN A 170 0.47 -10.50 11.15
CA GLN A 170 -0.45 -9.81 12.05
C GLN A 170 -0.72 -8.41 11.48
N VAL A 171 -1.99 -8.07 11.38
CA VAL A 171 -2.45 -6.72 11.02
C VAL A 171 -3.03 -6.07 12.27
N VAL A 172 -2.61 -4.84 12.55
CA VAL A 172 -3.12 -4.04 13.68
C VAL A 172 -3.47 -2.65 13.18
N GLN A 173 -4.63 -2.15 13.59
CA GLN A 173 -5.08 -0.81 13.28
C GLN A 173 -4.96 0.13 14.48
N VAL A 174 -4.35 1.28 14.26
CA VAL A 174 -4.34 2.41 15.19
C VAL A 174 -5.15 3.54 14.56
N ARG A 175 -6.02 4.18 15.34
CA ARG A 175 -6.88 5.28 14.87
C ARG A 175 -6.69 6.53 15.70
N ILE A 176 -6.76 7.68 15.01
CA ILE A 176 -6.64 9.01 15.58
C ILE A 176 -7.83 9.83 15.06
N PRO A 177 -8.70 10.38 15.94
CA PRO A 177 -9.76 11.29 15.51
C PRO A 177 -9.18 12.55 14.85
N LEU A 178 -9.55 12.83 13.60
CA LEU A 178 -8.95 13.92 12.81
C LEU A 178 -9.13 15.30 13.43
N HIS A 179 -10.24 15.52 14.13
CA HIS A 179 -10.50 16.81 14.79
C HIS A 179 -9.52 17.10 15.92
N LYS A 180 -8.95 16.07 16.53
CA LYS A 180 -7.89 16.18 17.52
C LYS A 180 -6.54 16.49 16.86
N LEU A 181 -6.20 15.75 15.81
CA LEU A 181 -4.95 15.93 15.08
C LEU A 181 -4.81 17.34 14.49
N LYS A 182 -5.88 17.92 13.91
CA LYS A 182 -5.84 19.26 13.32
C LYS A 182 -5.64 20.37 14.32
N ARG A 183 -6.08 20.19 15.58
CA ARG A 183 -6.01 21.22 16.61
C ARG A 183 -4.57 21.43 17.07
N ASP A 184 -3.84 20.36 17.28
CA ASP A 184 -2.56 20.38 17.98
C ASP A 184 -1.36 20.49 17.01
N TYR A 185 -1.54 20.13 15.73
CA TYR A 185 -0.48 20.08 14.72
C TYR A 185 -0.81 20.83 13.41
N SER A 186 -1.68 21.83 13.47
CA SER A 186 -2.10 22.60 12.29
C SER A 186 -0.92 23.28 11.55
N GLU A 187 0.15 23.64 12.27
CA GLU A 187 1.35 24.26 11.71
C GLU A 187 2.21 23.27 10.88
N LEU A 188 2.08 21.97 11.12
CA LEU A 188 2.88 20.96 10.44
C LEU A 188 2.33 20.56 9.06
N GLY A 189 1.18 21.10 8.69
CA GLY A 189 0.54 20.86 7.38
C GLY A 189 -0.23 19.53 7.30
N ASN A 190 -0.92 19.33 6.19
CA ASN A 190 -1.81 18.19 5.97
C ASN A 190 -1.10 16.90 5.51
N VAL A 191 0.10 16.60 6.02
CA VAL A 191 0.84 15.38 5.61
C VAL A 191 0.90 14.39 6.78
N PRO A 192 -0.05 13.44 6.87
CA PRO A 192 -0.12 12.48 7.99
C PRO A 192 1.18 11.72 8.25
N VAL A 193 1.94 11.41 7.18
CA VAL A 193 3.24 10.71 7.29
C VAL A 193 4.23 11.50 8.16
N THR A 194 4.19 12.85 8.14
CA THR A 194 5.07 13.69 8.95
C THR A 194 4.88 13.47 10.45
N TYR A 195 3.66 13.09 10.86
CA TYR A 195 3.37 12.79 12.26
C TYR A 195 3.67 11.34 12.61
N ILE A 196 3.28 10.44 11.72
CA ILE A 196 3.30 9.02 12.00
C ILE A 196 4.70 8.43 11.90
N ALA A 197 5.48 8.81 10.87
CA ALA A 197 6.78 8.21 10.64
C ALA A 197 7.77 8.42 11.83
N PRO A 198 7.93 9.61 12.43
CA PRO A 198 8.79 9.78 13.61
C PRO A 198 8.34 8.98 14.82
N PHE A 199 7.03 8.98 15.14
CA PHE A 199 6.51 8.21 16.27
C PHE A 199 6.66 6.72 16.06
N PHE A 200 6.33 6.23 14.86
CA PHE A 200 6.47 4.83 14.54
C PHE A 200 7.94 4.39 14.50
N SER A 201 8.84 5.23 13.93
CA SER A 201 10.27 4.97 13.95
C SER A 201 10.84 4.91 15.36
N HIS A 202 10.32 5.75 16.29
CA HIS A 202 10.71 5.69 17.70
C HIS A 202 10.28 4.35 18.33
N ALA A 203 9.01 3.96 18.18
CA ALA A 203 8.51 2.69 18.70
C ALA A 203 9.30 1.49 18.15
N VAL A 204 9.62 1.51 16.85
CA VAL A 204 10.47 0.48 16.23
C VAL A 204 11.88 0.52 16.80
N HIS A 205 12.49 1.71 16.97
CA HIS A 205 13.82 1.86 17.53
C HIS A 205 13.92 1.27 18.95
N GLU A 206 12.95 1.55 19.82
CA GLU A 206 12.91 0.96 21.17
C GLU A 206 12.80 -0.57 21.11
N MET A 207 11.99 -1.09 20.21
CA MET A 207 11.78 -2.54 20.06
C MET A 207 13.03 -3.29 19.62
N ILE A 208 13.86 -2.70 18.72
CA ILE A 208 15.02 -3.36 18.12
C ILE A 208 16.36 -2.80 18.61
N ALA A 209 16.37 -1.95 19.62
CA ALA A 209 17.59 -1.27 20.12
C ALA A 209 18.72 -2.25 20.46
N GLY A 210 18.41 -3.45 20.95
CA GLY A 210 19.38 -4.50 21.25
C GLY A 210 19.93 -5.23 20.00
N GLU A 211 19.35 -5.04 18.84
CA GLU A 211 19.75 -5.64 17.56
C GLU A 211 20.52 -4.62 16.67
N MET A 212 20.59 -3.35 17.08
CA MET A 212 21.22 -2.29 16.28
C MET A 212 22.72 -2.14 16.57
N GLU A 213 23.49 -1.98 15.50
CA GLU A 213 24.89 -1.61 15.57
C GLU A 213 25.09 -0.07 15.63
N VAL A 214 26.28 0.34 16.04
CA VAL A 214 26.65 1.77 16.04
C VAL A 214 26.64 2.30 14.60
N GLY A 215 25.92 3.41 14.39
CA GLY A 215 25.80 4.04 13.06
C GLY A 215 24.65 3.51 12.22
N GLU A 216 23.85 2.60 12.74
CA GLU A 216 22.60 2.18 12.10
C GLU A 216 21.41 3.09 12.48
N TYR A 217 20.42 3.10 11.58
CA TYR A 217 19.22 3.91 11.68
C TYR A 217 17.98 3.04 11.46
N VAL A 218 16.89 3.39 12.13
CA VAL A 218 15.56 2.97 11.69
C VAL A 218 15.20 3.83 10.48
N VAL A 219 15.12 3.22 9.31
CA VAL A 219 14.84 3.93 8.07
C VAL A 219 13.44 3.57 7.58
N ALA A 220 12.56 4.58 7.50
CA ALA A 220 11.27 4.47 6.85
C ALA A 220 11.43 4.71 5.35
N SER A 221 10.96 3.78 4.52
CA SER A 221 10.79 3.98 3.07
C SER A 221 9.36 4.49 2.84
N VAL A 222 9.23 5.76 2.51
CA VAL A 222 7.93 6.39 2.24
C VAL A 222 7.61 6.26 0.75
N GLN A 223 6.56 5.53 0.43
CA GLN A 223 6.09 5.36 -0.95
C GLN A 223 5.29 6.59 -1.39
N VAL A 224 5.83 7.33 -2.34
CA VAL A 224 5.23 8.58 -2.85
C VAL A 224 4.51 8.30 -4.16
N ASN A 225 3.19 8.53 -4.21
CA ASN A 225 2.43 8.54 -5.44
C ASN A 225 2.90 9.71 -6.32
N LEU A 226 3.32 9.41 -7.54
CA LEU A 226 3.87 10.41 -8.46
C LEU A 226 2.79 11.21 -9.21
N ARG A 227 1.52 10.78 -9.22
CA ARG A 227 0.44 11.43 -9.99
C ARG A 227 0.22 12.92 -9.66
N PRO A 228 0.35 13.38 -8.40
CA PRO A 228 0.26 14.80 -8.08
C PRO A 228 1.41 15.66 -8.63
N TYR A 229 2.56 15.04 -8.91
CA TYR A 229 3.77 15.72 -9.38
C TYR A 229 3.93 15.59 -10.90
N TYR A 230 3.58 14.44 -11.44
CA TYR A 230 3.64 14.06 -12.85
C TYR A 230 2.30 13.44 -13.24
N PRO A 231 1.34 14.24 -13.72
CA PRO A 231 -0.03 13.80 -13.96
C PRO A 231 -0.13 12.57 -14.88
N SER A 232 -0.88 11.57 -14.46
CA SER A 232 -1.16 10.36 -15.23
C SER A 232 -2.55 9.82 -14.90
N ALA A 233 -3.25 9.36 -15.93
CA ALA A 233 -4.53 8.64 -15.78
C ALA A 233 -4.33 7.15 -15.46
N SER A 234 -3.11 6.64 -15.55
CA SER A 234 -2.79 5.23 -15.36
C SER A 234 -3.18 4.73 -13.97
N LEU A 235 -3.70 3.51 -13.91
CA LEU A 235 -3.97 2.76 -12.68
C LEU A 235 -2.86 1.75 -12.36
N ARG A 236 -1.82 1.68 -13.19
CA ARG A 236 -0.62 0.87 -12.97
C ARG A 236 0.24 1.45 -11.84
N PRO A 237 1.20 0.69 -11.28
CA PRO A 237 2.09 1.19 -10.25
C PRO A 237 2.84 2.46 -10.68
N TYR A 238 2.62 3.57 -9.94
CA TYR A 238 3.25 4.86 -10.21
C TYR A 238 3.67 5.56 -8.93
N HIS A 239 4.68 4.98 -8.29
CA HIS A 239 5.22 5.49 -7.03
C HIS A 239 6.74 5.30 -6.98
N THR A 240 7.39 6.11 -6.15
CA THR A 240 8.83 6.02 -5.87
C THR A 240 9.09 6.12 -4.36
N PRO A 241 10.12 5.44 -3.82
CA PRO A 241 10.46 5.56 -2.42
C PRO A 241 11.27 6.85 -2.16
N ILE A 242 11.01 7.49 -1.03
CA ILE A 242 11.90 8.43 -0.36
C ILE A 242 12.17 7.90 1.04
N PHE A 243 13.23 8.39 1.72
CA PHE A 243 13.70 7.78 2.95
C PHE A 243 13.75 8.78 4.10
N LEU A 244 13.26 8.38 5.27
CA LEU A 244 13.34 9.13 6.52
C LEU A 244 14.13 8.29 7.53
N ALA A 245 15.29 8.78 7.94
CA ALA A 245 16.15 8.10 8.90
C ALA A 245 15.90 8.61 10.31
N TYR A 246 15.79 7.68 11.25
CA TYR A 246 15.63 7.93 12.68
C TYR A 246 16.71 7.20 13.46
N ASN A 247 17.37 7.89 14.40
CA ASN A 247 18.40 7.30 15.24
C ASN A 247 18.20 7.68 16.72
N ARG A 248 18.98 7.04 17.59
CA ARG A 248 18.94 7.27 19.05
C ARG A 248 19.08 8.74 19.44
N ASN A 249 19.87 9.52 18.72
CA ASN A 249 20.06 10.94 19.07
C ASN A 249 18.78 11.75 18.96
N LEU A 250 17.80 11.30 18.17
CA LEU A 250 16.50 11.97 18.06
C LEU A 250 15.59 11.72 19.28
N THR A 251 15.86 10.67 20.08
CA THR A 251 15.07 10.38 21.30
C THR A 251 15.29 11.44 22.39
N ASP A 252 16.43 12.12 22.37
CA ASP A 252 16.80 13.11 23.38
C ASP A 252 16.19 14.51 23.11
N TYR A 253 15.52 14.68 21.94
CA TYR A 253 14.89 15.95 21.56
C TYR A 253 13.38 15.94 21.80
N PRO A 254 12.78 17.10 22.15
CA PRO A 254 11.32 17.24 22.18
C PRO A 254 10.71 16.84 20.83
N TYR A 255 9.59 16.14 20.86
CA TYR A 255 8.94 15.64 19.64
C TYR A 255 8.65 16.73 18.60
N GLY A 256 8.26 17.93 19.04
CA GLY A 256 8.06 19.06 18.13
C GLY A 256 9.31 19.39 17.29
N THR A 257 10.51 19.30 17.88
CA THR A 257 11.78 19.49 17.16
C THR A 257 12.02 18.36 16.15
N VAL A 258 11.77 17.10 16.56
CA VAL A 258 11.90 15.92 15.68
C VAL A 258 10.95 16.02 14.50
N LEU A 259 9.66 16.33 14.75
CA LEU A 259 8.65 16.49 13.71
C LEU A 259 9.01 17.59 12.70
N MET A 260 9.49 18.75 13.18
CA MET A 260 9.92 19.85 12.31
C MET A 260 11.13 19.47 11.45
N SER A 261 12.09 18.74 12.00
CA SER A 261 13.25 18.24 11.27
C SER A 261 12.82 17.25 10.17
N GLN A 262 12.01 16.26 10.52
CA GLN A 262 11.52 15.25 9.59
C GLN A 262 10.62 15.85 8.51
N LYS A 263 9.81 16.87 8.85
CA LYS A 263 9.02 17.63 7.87
C LYS A 263 9.91 18.30 6.83
N LYS A 264 10.95 19.01 7.25
CA LYS A 264 11.90 19.67 6.33
C LYS A 264 12.59 18.67 5.40
N LEU A 265 12.99 17.51 5.96
CA LEU A 265 13.61 16.44 5.18
C LEU A 265 12.63 15.85 4.16
N LEU A 266 11.37 15.64 4.55
CA LEU A 266 10.30 15.17 3.67
C LEU A 266 10.03 16.17 2.55
N GLU A 267 9.83 17.46 2.87
CA GLU A 267 9.56 18.51 1.89
C GLU A 267 10.70 18.67 0.88
N ALA A 268 11.94 18.52 1.34
CA ALA A 268 13.09 18.58 0.45
C ALA A 268 13.12 17.38 -0.53
N GLN A 269 12.70 16.19 -0.10
CA GLN A 269 12.61 14.99 -0.95
C GLN A 269 11.39 15.00 -1.89
N LEU A 270 10.34 15.75 -1.55
CA LEU A 270 9.13 15.87 -2.37
C LEU A 270 9.25 16.89 -3.52
N LYS A 271 10.41 17.50 -3.74
CA LYS A 271 10.64 18.33 -4.92
C LYS A 271 10.63 17.49 -6.19
N ASN A 272 10.08 18.05 -7.27
CA ASN A 272 9.90 17.32 -8.52
C ASN A 272 11.21 16.68 -9.04
N ASP A 273 12.28 17.45 -9.11
CA ASP A 273 13.59 16.96 -9.59
C ASP A 273 14.18 15.85 -8.72
N THR A 274 13.97 15.92 -7.40
CA THR A 274 14.38 14.87 -6.43
C THR A 274 13.54 13.61 -6.58
N LEU A 275 12.22 13.77 -6.76
CA LEU A 275 11.32 12.64 -7.02
C LEU A 275 11.63 11.96 -8.35
N ALA A 276 11.93 12.75 -9.39
CA ALA A 276 12.38 12.22 -10.68
C ALA A 276 13.67 11.39 -10.52
N TYR A 277 14.66 11.89 -9.79
CA TYR A 277 15.89 11.15 -9.50
C TYR A 277 15.60 9.82 -8.79
N SER A 278 14.73 9.84 -7.79
CA SER A 278 14.32 8.64 -7.04
C SER A 278 13.61 7.62 -7.93
N ALA A 279 12.73 8.10 -8.84
CA ALA A 279 12.01 7.27 -9.79
C ALA A 279 12.95 6.64 -10.83
N GLN A 280 13.84 7.42 -11.44
CA GLN A 280 14.84 6.94 -12.40
C GLN A 280 15.79 5.91 -11.76
N ARG A 281 16.20 6.13 -10.51
CA ARG A 281 17.01 5.15 -9.78
C ARG A 281 16.26 3.83 -9.57
N LYS A 282 14.97 3.89 -9.24
CA LYS A 282 14.11 2.69 -9.12
C LYS A 282 13.99 1.96 -10.45
N ILE A 283 13.79 2.69 -11.56
CA ILE A 283 13.73 2.12 -12.91
C ILE A 283 15.05 1.42 -13.23
N ALA A 284 16.18 2.09 -13.06
CA ALA A 284 17.51 1.53 -13.32
C ALA A 284 17.80 0.26 -12.48
N ASP A 285 17.32 0.21 -11.23
CA ASP A 285 17.44 -0.99 -10.39
C ASP A 285 16.59 -2.15 -10.95
N ILE A 286 15.39 -1.87 -11.48
CA ILE A 286 14.52 -2.88 -12.11
C ILE A 286 15.09 -3.33 -13.46
N GLU A 287 15.57 -2.42 -14.29
CA GLU A 287 16.18 -2.75 -15.59
C GLU A 287 17.38 -3.69 -15.45
N LYS A 288 18.23 -3.49 -14.42
CA LYS A 288 19.30 -4.43 -14.09
C LYS A 288 18.82 -5.86 -13.85
N ALA A 289 17.60 -6.03 -13.35
CA ALA A 289 17.01 -7.35 -13.15
C ALA A 289 16.66 -8.04 -14.47
N TYR A 290 16.31 -7.27 -15.50
CA TYR A 290 15.98 -7.78 -16.83
C TYR A 290 17.16 -7.84 -17.80
N ASP A 291 18.32 -7.26 -17.47
CA ASP A 291 19.50 -7.22 -18.36
C ASP A 291 20.25 -8.55 -18.41
N VAL A 292 19.67 -9.61 -17.88
CA VAL A 292 20.20 -10.98 -17.94
C VAL A 292 19.65 -11.71 -19.15
N LYS A 293 20.54 -12.14 -20.03
CA LYS A 293 20.18 -13.05 -21.13
C LYS A 293 20.28 -14.48 -20.63
N GLY A 294 19.13 -15.12 -20.38
CA GLY A 294 19.13 -16.48 -19.87
C GLY A 294 17.69 -17.00 -19.65
N PRO A 295 17.55 -18.24 -19.20
CA PRO A 295 16.25 -18.82 -18.88
C PRO A 295 15.57 -18.05 -17.74
N MET A 296 14.25 -18.17 -17.65
CA MET A 296 13.43 -17.42 -16.66
C MET A 296 13.93 -17.55 -15.22
N GLU A 297 14.51 -18.70 -14.85
CA GLU A 297 15.08 -18.93 -13.52
C GLU A 297 16.27 -17.99 -13.20
N GLU A 298 17.01 -17.55 -14.22
CA GLU A 298 18.08 -16.56 -14.03
C GLU A 298 17.53 -15.15 -13.86
N VAL A 299 16.50 -14.80 -14.63
CA VAL A 299 15.77 -13.54 -14.50
C VAL A 299 15.17 -13.45 -13.09
N ASP A 300 14.51 -14.51 -12.62
CA ASP A 300 13.89 -14.54 -11.28
C ASP A 300 14.94 -14.41 -10.18
N ARG A 301 16.09 -15.10 -10.28
CA ARG A 301 17.20 -14.97 -9.33
C ARG A 301 17.76 -13.55 -9.28
N ASN A 302 17.89 -12.91 -10.44
CA ASN A 302 18.37 -11.54 -10.52
C ASN A 302 17.36 -10.55 -9.93
N PHE A 303 16.08 -10.77 -10.18
CA PHE A 303 14.98 -10.04 -9.54
C PHE A 303 15.00 -10.16 -8.01
N ASP A 304 15.20 -11.37 -7.50
CA ASP A 304 15.32 -11.63 -6.06
C ASP A 304 16.52 -10.87 -5.46
N ALA A 305 17.66 -10.86 -6.17
CA ALA A 305 18.86 -10.13 -5.73
C ALA A 305 18.67 -8.61 -5.72
N VAL A 306 18.03 -8.05 -6.76
CA VAL A 306 17.69 -6.61 -6.83
C VAL A 306 16.69 -6.23 -5.73
N ASN A 307 15.65 -7.03 -5.54
CA ASN A 307 14.68 -6.82 -4.47
C ASN A 307 15.32 -6.87 -3.09
N GLU A 308 16.26 -7.79 -2.87
CA GLU A 308 17.00 -7.87 -1.61
C GLU A 308 17.91 -6.65 -1.39
N ALA A 309 18.58 -6.16 -2.44
CA ALA A 309 19.36 -4.92 -2.36
C ALA A 309 18.48 -3.69 -2.06
N MET A 310 17.28 -3.63 -2.65
CA MET A 310 16.30 -2.58 -2.35
C MET A 310 15.76 -2.71 -0.90
N ARG A 311 15.54 -3.93 -0.41
CA ARG A 311 15.12 -4.21 0.95
C ARG A 311 16.09 -3.65 1.99
N LYS A 312 17.39 -3.80 1.74
CA LYS A 312 18.44 -3.35 2.66
C LYS A 312 18.52 -1.82 2.83
N ARG A 313 17.76 -1.06 2.06
CA ARG A 313 17.72 0.41 2.16
C ARG A 313 16.75 0.93 3.24
N SER A 314 15.87 0.08 3.78
CA SER A 314 14.89 0.51 4.77
C SER A 314 14.54 -0.58 5.78
N THR A 315 14.23 -0.16 7.00
CA THR A 315 13.77 -1.04 8.08
C THR A 315 12.29 -1.42 7.88
N TYR A 316 11.48 -0.46 7.45
CA TYR A 316 10.05 -0.65 7.19
C TYR A 316 9.56 0.24 6.05
N ASP A 317 8.38 -0.09 5.51
CA ASP A 317 7.71 0.73 4.49
C ASP A 317 6.54 1.49 5.11
N ILE A 318 6.29 2.70 4.61
CA ILE A 318 5.09 3.47 4.91
C ILE A 318 4.49 4.00 3.62
N CYS A 319 3.21 3.73 3.39
CA CYS A 319 2.45 4.17 2.23
C CYS A 319 1.35 5.15 2.65
N ARG A 320 1.43 6.36 2.11
CA ARG A 320 0.38 7.36 2.28
C ARG A 320 -0.69 7.16 1.22
N ILE A 321 -1.86 6.71 1.64
CA ILE A 321 -3.02 6.55 0.77
C ILE A 321 -3.74 7.90 0.56
N GLY A 322 -3.79 8.72 1.60
CA GLY A 322 -4.54 9.97 1.61
C GLY A 322 -6.00 9.79 2.05
N ASN A 323 -6.89 10.65 1.56
CA ASN A 323 -8.29 10.60 1.94
C ASN A 323 -9.07 9.62 1.06
N VAL A 324 -9.67 8.61 1.66
CA VAL A 324 -10.59 7.70 0.97
C VAL A 324 -11.97 8.35 0.93
N ILE A 325 -12.25 9.03 -0.19
CA ILE A 325 -13.54 9.70 -0.42
C ILE A 325 -14.49 8.73 -1.10
N LEU A 326 -15.67 8.55 -0.52
CA LEU A 326 -16.81 7.88 -1.12
C LEU A 326 -17.96 8.88 -1.29
N PRO A 327 -18.84 8.74 -2.29
CA PRO A 327 -20.06 9.52 -2.37
C PRO A 327 -20.86 9.44 -1.08
N ASP A 328 -21.51 10.53 -0.66
CA ASP A 328 -22.27 10.60 0.60
C ASP A 328 -23.30 9.48 0.75
N SER A 329 -23.94 9.09 -0.35
CA SER A 329 -24.88 7.98 -0.39
C SER A 329 -24.25 6.63 -0.05
N MET A 330 -22.95 6.43 -0.38
CA MET A 330 -22.19 5.23 -0.05
C MET A 330 -21.61 5.28 1.36
N GLN A 331 -21.17 6.45 1.85
CA GLN A 331 -20.55 6.60 3.17
C GLN A 331 -21.42 6.08 4.31
N ARG A 332 -22.76 6.12 4.18
CA ARG A 332 -23.70 5.59 5.17
C ARG A 332 -23.74 4.06 5.19
N LEU A 333 -23.35 3.42 4.10
CA LEU A 333 -23.44 1.97 3.88
C LEU A 333 -22.11 1.27 4.05
N VAL A 334 -20.98 1.96 3.78
CA VAL A 334 -19.62 1.45 3.94
C VAL A 334 -19.07 1.89 5.30
N THR A 335 -18.89 0.96 6.21
CA THR A 335 -18.43 1.23 7.58
C THR A 335 -16.93 1.21 7.74
N GLU A 336 -16.24 0.36 6.95
CA GLU A 336 -14.78 0.23 6.94
C GLU A 336 -14.26 0.24 5.50
N PHE A 337 -13.13 0.89 5.30
CA PHE A 337 -12.39 0.87 4.04
C PHE A 337 -10.91 1.13 4.34
N TYR A 338 -10.08 0.12 4.26
CA TYR A 338 -8.64 0.28 4.49
C TYR A 338 -7.80 -0.70 3.66
N PRO A 339 -6.63 -0.26 3.18
CA PRO A 339 -5.66 -1.12 2.54
C PRO A 339 -4.70 -1.75 3.54
N VAL A 340 -4.25 -2.95 3.24
CA VAL A 340 -3.20 -3.70 3.94
C VAL A 340 -2.13 -4.06 2.95
N ILE A 341 -0.92 -3.59 3.17
CA ILE A 341 0.25 -3.96 2.37
C ILE A 341 1.08 -4.93 3.21
N PRO A 342 1.36 -6.15 2.74
CA PRO A 342 2.14 -7.10 3.52
C PRO A 342 3.57 -6.60 3.74
N SER A 343 4.14 -6.90 4.90
CA SER A 343 5.50 -6.51 5.26
C SER A 343 6.57 -7.16 4.35
N GLY A 344 6.26 -8.33 3.82
CA GLY A 344 7.19 -9.09 2.99
C GLY A 344 8.41 -9.51 3.78
N ASN A 345 9.58 -9.00 3.37
CA ASN A 345 10.86 -9.22 4.04
C ASN A 345 11.31 -8.03 4.92
N ARG A 346 10.44 -7.03 5.13
CA ARG A 346 10.69 -5.93 6.08
C ARG A 346 10.08 -6.24 7.43
N LEU A 347 10.45 -5.46 8.46
CA LEU A 347 9.82 -5.61 9.78
C LEU A 347 8.33 -5.34 9.72
N PHE A 348 7.98 -4.20 9.11
CA PHE A 348 6.60 -3.72 9.02
C PHE A 348 6.31 -3.10 7.67
N SER A 349 5.05 -3.09 7.31
CA SER A 349 4.47 -2.21 6.31
C SER A 349 3.33 -1.43 6.95
N VAL A 350 3.32 -0.12 6.74
CA VAL A 350 2.37 0.81 7.35
C VAL A 350 1.60 1.50 6.24
N THR A 351 0.26 1.46 6.28
CA THR A 351 -0.58 2.33 5.45
C THR A 351 -1.21 3.41 6.30
N VAL A 352 -1.31 4.61 5.73
CA VAL A 352 -1.89 5.77 6.41
C VAL A 352 -2.94 6.40 5.49
N GLU A 353 -4.19 6.32 5.91
CA GLU A 353 -5.32 6.93 5.20
C GLU A 353 -6.24 7.69 6.15
N THR A 354 -7.13 8.49 5.57
CA THR A 354 -8.23 9.07 6.32
C THR A 354 -9.55 8.54 5.79
N PHE A 355 -10.38 8.07 6.71
CA PHE A 355 -11.71 7.57 6.41
C PHE A 355 -12.70 7.94 7.53
N ARG A 356 -13.87 8.44 7.18
CA ARG A 356 -14.98 8.79 8.12
C ARG A 356 -14.55 9.67 9.31
N GLY A 357 -13.63 10.60 9.09
CA GLY A 357 -13.19 11.54 10.13
C GLY A 357 -12.11 11.02 11.07
N GLU A 358 -11.55 9.86 10.78
CA GLU A 358 -10.40 9.30 11.49
C GLU A 358 -9.18 9.20 10.58
N LEU A 359 -8.00 9.38 11.15
CA LEU A 359 -6.75 8.95 10.57
C LEU A 359 -6.54 7.48 10.97
N CYS A 360 -6.52 6.61 9.97
CA CYS A 360 -6.32 5.18 10.14
C CYS A 360 -4.86 4.84 9.80
N ILE A 361 -4.21 4.12 10.69
CA ILE A 361 -2.84 3.61 10.54
C ILE A 361 -2.94 2.10 10.62
N THR A 362 -2.77 1.43 9.48
CA THR A 362 -2.81 -0.03 9.43
C THR A 362 -1.39 -0.55 9.32
N VAL A 363 -0.96 -1.33 10.31
CA VAL A 363 0.37 -1.92 10.39
C VAL A 363 0.27 -3.41 10.15
N SER A 364 1.05 -3.92 9.21
CA SER A 364 1.25 -5.36 9.00
C SER A 364 2.68 -5.76 9.30
N GLY A 365 2.87 -6.90 9.92
CA GLY A 365 4.18 -7.43 10.29
C GLY A 365 4.11 -8.87 10.77
N LYS A 366 5.27 -9.52 10.81
CA LYS A 366 5.40 -10.93 11.22
C LYS A 366 5.91 -11.09 12.66
N ARG A 367 6.25 -9.99 13.31
CA ARG A 367 6.90 -9.99 14.62
C ARG A 367 6.47 -8.76 15.43
N ASN A 368 5.93 -8.99 16.61
CA ASN A 368 5.64 -7.95 17.62
C ASN A 368 4.75 -6.78 17.12
N THR A 369 3.92 -6.98 16.10
CA THR A 369 3.10 -5.91 15.51
C THR A 369 2.18 -5.26 16.55
N GLY A 370 1.54 -6.06 17.40
CA GLY A 370 0.69 -5.55 18.49
C GLY A 370 1.47 -4.68 19.48
N SER A 371 2.66 -5.11 19.88
CA SER A 371 3.50 -4.37 20.84
C SER A 371 3.98 -3.03 20.29
N VAL A 372 4.43 -3.00 19.03
CA VAL A 372 4.88 -1.73 18.42
C VAL A 372 3.72 -0.75 18.21
N CYS A 373 2.53 -1.25 17.89
CA CYS A 373 1.33 -0.42 17.77
C CYS A 373 0.86 0.10 19.15
N GLY A 374 0.95 -0.72 20.19
CA GLY A 374 0.69 -0.29 21.57
C GLY A 374 1.64 0.84 21.97
N ARG A 375 2.95 0.69 21.72
CA ARG A 375 3.94 1.73 22.00
C ARG A 375 3.74 2.99 21.16
N LEU A 376 3.34 2.86 19.89
CA LEU A 376 2.95 4.00 19.06
C LEU A 376 1.81 4.80 19.71
N VAL A 377 0.77 4.12 20.21
CA VAL A 377 -0.37 4.77 20.88
C VAL A 377 0.09 5.49 22.14
N GLU A 378 0.93 4.87 22.99
CA GLU A 378 1.50 5.52 24.18
C GLU A 378 2.27 6.79 23.81
N LEU A 379 3.18 6.71 22.83
CA LEU A 379 3.97 7.86 22.38
C LEU A 379 3.10 9.01 21.84
N LEU A 380 2.02 8.68 21.12
CA LEU A 380 1.05 9.68 20.66
C LEU A 380 0.34 10.33 21.83
N GLN A 381 -0.14 9.55 22.80
CA GLN A 381 -0.82 10.04 24.01
C GLN A 381 0.10 10.87 24.91
N GLU A 382 1.37 10.47 25.07
CA GLU A 382 2.41 11.25 25.78
C GLU A 382 2.62 12.65 25.15
N ASN A 383 2.22 12.83 23.88
CA ASN A 383 2.30 14.09 23.14
C ASN A 383 0.92 14.70 22.85
N ASP A 384 -0.05 14.44 23.73
CA ASP A 384 -1.41 14.99 23.68
C ASP A 384 -2.21 14.66 22.39
N ILE A 385 -1.85 13.58 21.70
CA ILE A 385 -2.59 13.07 20.55
C ILE A 385 -3.45 11.89 20.99
N GLU A 386 -4.77 12.06 20.93
CA GLU A 386 -5.71 10.98 21.22
C GLU A 386 -5.61 9.89 20.15
N ALA A 387 -5.16 8.70 20.54
CA ALA A 387 -5.02 7.55 19.69
C ALA A 387 -5.43 6.27 20.42
N TYR A 388 -5.86 5.26 19.68
CA TYR A 388 -6.23 3.95 20.24
C TYR A 388 -5.99 2.82 19.24
N VAL A 389 -5.76 1.61 19.75
CA VAL A 389 -5.76 0.40 18.94
C VAL A 389 -7.21 0.01 18.70
N ALA A 390 -7.63 -0.05 17.43
CA ALA A 390 -9.01 -0.30 17.06
C ALA A 390 -9.31 -1.77 16.88
N ASP A 391 -8.47 -2.50 16.14
CA ASP A 391 -8.67 -3.91 15.79
C ASP A 391 -7.34 -4.57 15.42
N GLY A 392 -7.34 -5.91 15.40
CA GLY A 392 -6.21 -6.71 14.94
C GLY A 392 -6.64 -8.11 14.52
N TYR A 393 -6.01 -8.62 13.46
CA TYR A 393 -6.24 -9.97 12.96
C TYR A 393 -4.98 -10.52 12.28
N GLU A 394 -5.01 -11.81 12.00
CA GLU A 394 -3.95 -12.51 11.27
C GLU A 394 -4.44 -12.91 9.88
N TYR A 395 -3.56 -12.84 8.88
CA TYR A 395 -3.84 -13.32 7.53
C TYR A 395 -2.57 -13.77 6.82
N THR A 396 -2.74 -14.59 5.79
CA THR A 396 -1.66 -14.99 4.90
C THR A 396 -1.86 -14.32 3.53
N PRO A 397 -0.92 -13.43 3.11
CA PRO A 397 -0.97 -12.85 1.79
C PRO A 397 -0.81 -13.89 0.69
N LEU A 398 -1.54 -13.75 -0.45
CA LEU A 398 -1.29 -14.59 -1.61
C LEU A 398 0.09 -14.27 -2.20
N SER A 399 0.75 -15.31 -2.70
CA SER A 399 1.99 -15.20 -3.46
C SER A 399 1.97 -16.22 -4.60
N PHE A 400 2.93 -16.17 -5.52
CA PHE A 400 3.22 -17.35 -6.31
C PHE A 400 4.04 -18.32 -5.45
N LYS A 401 3.65 -19.59 -5.39
CA LYS A 401 4.51 -20.64 -4.80
C LYS A 401 5.70 -20.85 -5.74
N LYS A 402 6.90 -20.80 -5.17
CA LYS A 402 8.14 -21.12 -5.88
C LYS A 402 8.25 -22.62 -6.11
#